data_845be9bcc548ff01ef7acd2a308c2227
#
_entry.id   845be9bcc548ff01ef7acd2a308c2227
#
_cell.length_a   1.000
_cell.length_b   1.000
_cell.length_c   1.000
_cell.angle_alpha   90.00
_cell.angle_beta   90.00
_cell.angle_gamma   90.00
#
_symmetry.space_group_name_H-M   'P 1'
#
loop_
_entity.id
_entity.type
_entity.pdbx_description
1 polymer ?
#
loop_
_entity_poly.entity_id
_entity_poly.type
_entity_poly.pdbx_seq_one_letter_code
_entity_poly.pdbx_strand_id
1 'polypeptide(L)'
;SLVVPLYKTDKYLLKALVDSVLAQTYSNWELCLSDGSGADSPIRSILEEYQKKDPRIKVVFNDKQLQISDNTNAAIGIATGNYIAFADDDTVAEEAFYQMAKEISQHPEADLIYSDEDIIDIRGNRLFPHFKPDFNPDYLCCVNYICHLVVVKRTLLDRTGLLRPEYDGSQDFDFLLRCTEHTDSEKIRHIPKILYHWRSHEGSTAGNPDDKPYAVIAGEKALAGHYERMGIKAEVEYTGCPVVFRTHFVIEGDPKVSILIPNKDHTEDLNKCVTSILGKSTWKNIQIIVIENNSEKEETFHYYEELEKRYPQAKVVTWDGPFNYSAI
;
A
#
# COMPACT_ATOMS: atom_id res chain seq x y z
N SER A 1 7.74 -11.07 16.11
CA SER A 1 6.42 -11.36 16.70
C SER A 1 5.36 -11.32 15.61
N LEU A 2 4.55 -12.37 15.47
CA LEU A 2 3.33 -12.32 14.66
C LEU A 2 2.17 -11.98 15.60
N VAL A 3 1.47 -10.88 15.37
CA VAL A 3 0.30 -10.47 16.16
C VAL A 3 -0.99 -10.76 15.39
N VAL A 4 -1.95 -11.42 16.06
CA VAL A 4 -3.20 -11.83 15.44
C VAL A 4 -4.37 -11.54 16.40
N PRO A 5 -5.31 -10.69 16.00
CA PRO A 5 -6.57 -10.51 16.71
C PRO A 5 -7.54 -11.65 16.35
N LEU A 6 -8.13 -12.28 17.33
CA LEU A 6 -9.13 -13.33 17.17
C LEU A 6 -10.49 -12.85 17.71
N TYR A 7 -11.55 -13.05 16.94
CA TYR A 7 -12.92 -12.70 17.37
C TYR A 7 -13.91 -13.76 16.90
N LYS A 8 -14.36 -14.59 17.82
CA LYS A 8 -15.26 -15.72 17.53
C LYS A 8 -14.76 -16.59 16.36
N THR A 9 -13.44 -16.64 16.20
CA THR A 9 -12.77 -17.37 15.13
C THR A 9 -13.18 -18.84 15.13
N ASP A 10 -13.47 -19.39 13.96
CA ASP A 10 -13.77 -20.81 13.82
C ASP A 10 -12.54 -21.65 14.19
N LYS A 11 -12.78 -22.76 14.90
CA LYS A 11 -11.70 -23.63 15.38
C LYS A 11 -10.82 -24.22 14.27
N TYR A 12 -11.38 -24.44 13.07
CA TYR A 12 -10.61 -24.95 11.93
C TYR A 12 -9.73 -23.86 11.33
N LEU A 13 -10.20 -22.62 11.29
CA LEU A 13 -9.40 -21.46 10.87
C LEU A 13 -8.26 -21.22 11.86
N LEU A 14 -8.56 -21.17 13.16
CA LEU A 14 -7.54 -21.07 14.20
C LEU A 14 -6.49 -22.18 14.10
N LYS A 15 -6.92 -23.44 13.88
CA LYS A 15 -6.00 -24.55 13.71
C LYS A 15 -5.11 -24.36 12.49
N ALA A 16 -5.67 -23.97 11.35
CA ALA A 16 -4.92 -23.75 10.11
C ALA A 16 -3.89 -22.62 10.26
N LEU A 17 -4.27 -21.50 10.90
CA LEU A 17 -3.34 -20.43 11.25
C LEU A 17 -2.17 -20.97 12.09
N VAL A 18 -2.46 -21.60 13.24
CA VAL A 18 -1.41 -22.08 14.15
C VAL A 18 -0.52 -23.13 13.50
N ASP A 19 -1.09 -24.07 12.74
CA ASP A 19 -0.33 -25.07 12.00
C ASP A 19 0.62 -24.41 10.98
N SER A 20 0.19 -23.36 10.27
CA SER A 20 1.04 -22.64 9.30
C SER A 20 2.22 -21.91 9.98
N VAL A 21 2.01 -21.42 11.21
CA VAL A 21 3.07 -20.80 12.01
C VAL A 21 4.02 -21.84 12.59
N LEU A 22 3.51 -22.98 13.06
CA LEU A 22 4.35 -24.09 13.56
C LEU A 22 5.20 -24.73 12.46
N ALA A 23 4.74 -24.70 11.20
CA ALA A 23 5.44 -25.19 10.03
C ALA A 23 6.56 -24.26 9.53
N GLN A 24 6.73 -23.07 10.11
CA GLN A 24 7.72 -22.10 9.65
C GLN A 24 9.15 -22.66 9.70
N THR A 25 9.88 -22.49 8.61
CA THR A 25 11.28 -22.92 8.46
C THR A 25 12.27 -22.07 9.28
N TYR A 26 11.89 -20.88 9.71
CA TYR A 26 12.65 -20.03 10.63
C TYR A 26 12.08 -20.18 12.05
N SER A 27 12.93 -20.47 13.02
CA SER A 27 12.49 -20.87 14.36
C SER A 27 12.40 -19.76 15.42
N ASN A 28 13.05 -18.60 15.16
CA ASN A 28 13.08 -17.49 16.13
C ASN A 28 11.88 -16.55 15.93
N TRP A 29 10.71 -17.03 16.31
CA TRP A 29 9.45 -16.31 16.25
C TRP A 29 8.63 -16.53 17.53
N GLU A 30 7.67 -15.66 17.76
CA GLU A 30 6.59 -15.82 18.71
C GLU A 30 5.26 -15.49 18.03
N LEU A 31 4.21 -16.21 18.40
CA LEU A 31 2.84 -15.97 17.97
C LEU A 31 2.07 -15.35 19.13
N CYS A 32 1.64 -14.10 18.95
CA CYS A 32 0.92 -13.31 19.94
C CYS A 32 -0.56 -13.22 19.54
N LEU A 33 -1.39 -14.02 20.16
CA LEU A 33 -2.83 -14.09 19.90
C LEU A 33 -3.59 -13.23 20.93
N SER A 34 -4.53 -12.43 20.49
CA SER A 34 -5.47 -11.74 21.36
C SER A 34 -6.89 -12.23 21.11
N ASP A 35 -7.49 -12.85 22.11
CA ASP A 35 -8.88 -13.30 22.04
C ASP A 35 -9.82 -12.19 22.50
N GLY A 36 -10.38 -11.44 21.54
CA GLY A 36 -11.33 -10.37 21.74
C GLY A 36 -12.79 -10.84 21.81
N SER A 37 -13.04 -12.16 21.92
CA SER A 37 -14.42 -12.70 21.96
C SER A 37 -15.14 -12.43 23.28
N GLY A 38 -14.41 -12.06 24.33
CA GLY A 38 -14.95 -11.86 25.69
C GLY A 38 -14.90 -13.12 26.55
N ALA A 39 -15.53 -13.07 27.72
CA ALA A 39 -15.47 -14.13 28.73
C ALA A 39 -15.94 -15.51 28.24
N ASP A 40 -16.92 -15.51 27.33
CA ASP A 40 -17.53 -16.74 26.78
C ASP A 40 -16.92 -17.17 25.45
N SER A 41 -15.62 -16.99 25.29
CA SER A 41 -14.91 -17.34 24.06
C SER A 41 -15.03 -18.83 23.70
N PRO A 42 -15.48 -19.18 22.48
CA PRO A 42 -15.63 -20.57 22.05
C PRO A 42 -14.30 -21.28 21.81
N ILE A 43 -13.19 -20.54 21.69
CA ILE A 43 -11.85 -21.07 21.38
C ILE A 43 -10.89 -21.04 22.57
N ARG A 44 -11.34 -20.56 23.74
CA ARG A 44 -10.48 -20.37 24.92
C ARG A 44 -9.69 -21.62 25.30
N SER A 45 -10.37 -22.77 25.42
CA SER A 45 -9.72 -24.02 25.79
C SER A 45 -8.68 -24.48 24.76
N ILE A 46 -8.93 -24.22 23.48
CA ILE A 46 -8.02 -24.56 22.40
C ILE A 46 -6.74 -23.69 22.48
N LEU A 47 -6.93 -22.40 22.74
CA LEU A 47 -5.80 -21.46 22.92
C LEU A 47 -4.94 -21.82 24.14
N GLU A 48 -5.57 -22.19 25.26
CA GLU A 48 -4.86 -22.68 26.47
C GLU A 48 -4.05 -23.95 26.20
N GLU A 49 -4.54 -24.85 25.34
CA GLU A 49 -3.78 -26.03 24.92
C GLU A 49 -2.57 -25.65 24.07
N TYR A 50 -2.69 -24.72 23.13
CA TYR A 50 -1.57 -24.27 22.31
C TYR A 50 -0.48 -23.62 23.15
N GLN A 51 -0.82 -22.75 24.11
CA GLN A 51 0.15 -22.15 25.03
C GLN A 51 0.94 -23.20 25.85
N LYS A 52 0.26 -24.29 26.23
CA LYS A 52 0.93 -25.37 26.98
C LYS A 52 1.84 -26.21 26.11
N LYS A 53 1.55 -26.32 24.80
CA LYS A 53 2.30 -27.15 23.85
C LYS A 53 3.57 -26.46 23.33
N ASP A 54 3.50 -25.15 23.11
CA ASP A 54 4.64 -24.38 22.59
C ASP A 54 4.76 -23.03 23.30
N PRO A 55 5.86 -22.76 24.02
CA PRO A 55 6.06 -21.52 24.78
C PRO A 55 6.22 -20.28 23.90
N ARG A 56 6.39 -20.43 22.59
CA ARG A 56 6.42 -19.32 21.63
C ARG A 56 5.01 -18.80 21.31
N ILE A 57 3.96 -19.56 21.66
CA ILE A 57 2.57 -19.13 21.49
C ILE A 57 2.14 -18.43 22.78
N LYS A 58 1.85 -17.15 22.66
CA LYS A 58 1.38 -16.28 23.74
C LYS A 58 -0.07 -15.88 23.47
N VAL A 59 -0.89 -15.89 24.50
CA VAL A 59 -2.31 -15.50 24.36
C VAL A 59 -2.68 -14.51 25.45
N VAL A 60 -3.37 -13.45 25.06
CA VAL A 60 -4.11 -12.58 25.98
C VAL A 60 -5.59 -12.83 25.84
N PHE A 61 -6.26 -13.11 26.96
CA PHE A 61 -7.70 -13.32 27.03
C PHE A 61 -8.36 -12.04 27.54
N ASN A 62 -9.27 -11.49 26.76
CA ASN A 62 -9.97 -10.27 27.10
C ASN A 62 -11.33 -10.62 27.72
N ASP A 63 -11.67 -10.03 28.88
CA ASP A 63 -12.96 -10.28 29.55
C ASP A 63 -14.14 -9.63 28.82
N LYS A 64 -13.89 -8.61 28.03
CA LYS A 64 -14.88 -7.91 27.20
C LYS A 64 -14.63 -8.18 25.73
N GLN A 65 -15.68 -8.08 24.92
CA GLN A 65 -15.52 -8.09 23.48
C GLN A 65 -14.76 -6.83 23.03
N LEU A 66 -13.75 -7.03 22.20
CA LEU A 66 -12.94 -5.97 21.63
C LEU A 66 -13.19 -5.83 20.13
N GLN A 67 -13.12 -4.60 19.63
CA GLN A 67 -13.05 -4.31 18.19
C GLN A 67 -11.64 -4.56 17.70
N ILE A 68 -11.46 -4.53 16.37
CA ILE A 68 -10.24 -4.98 15.71
C ILE A 68 -8.99 -4.23 16.16
N SER A 69 -9.03 -2.90 16.29
CA SER A 69 -7.87 -2.10 16.72
C SER A 69 -7.45 -2.45 18.15
N ASP A 70 -8.37 -2.42 19.09
CA ASP A 70 -8.07 -2.72 20.51
C ASP A 70 -7.61 -4.16 20.68
N ASN A 71 -8.17 -5.09 19.92
CA ASN A 71 -7.81 -6.49 19.93
C ASN A 71 -6.38 -6.70 19.38
N THR A 72 -6.05 -6.07 18.25
CA THR A 72 -4.68 -6.10 17.71
C THR A 72 -3.69 -5.45 18.67
N ASN A 73 -4.05 -4.31 19.27
CA ASN A 73 -3.22 -3.62 20.25
C ASN A 73 -2.94 -4.48 21.50
N ALA A 74 -3.91 -5.26 21.94
CA ALA A 74 -3.72 -6.22 23.04
C ALA A 74 -2.70 -7.31 22.65
N ALA A 75 -2.72 -7.82 21.41
CA ALA A 75 -1.69 -8.74 20.91
C ALA A 75 -0.31 -8.10 20.83
N ILE A 76 -0.22 -6.84 20.37
CA ILE A 76 1.04 -6.06 20.37
C ILE A 76 1.58 -5.93 21.80
N GLY A 77 0.72 -5.73 22.79
CA GLY A 77 1.10 -5.54 24.21
C GLY A 77 1.86 -6.73 24.82
N ILE A 78 1.67 -7.95 24.29
CA ILE A 78 2.40 -9.16 24.74
C ILE A 78 3.57 -9.54 23.83
N ALA A 79 3.75 -8.84 22.70
CA ALA A 79 4.82 -9.08 21.75
C ALA A 79 6.16 -8.54 22.28
N THR A 80 7.24 -9.32 22.15
CA THR A 80 8.58 -8.96 22.65
C THR A 80 9.63 -8.85 21.55
N GLY A 81 9.30 -9.23 20.31
CA GLY A 81 10.24 -9.18 19.19
C GLY A 81 10.57 -7.77 18.73
N ASN A 82 11.72 -7.61 18.10
CA ASN A 82 12.17 -6.35 17.50
C ASN A 82 11.41 -5.96 16.22
N TYR A 83 10.70 -6.91 15.64
CA TYR A 83 9.85 -6.74 14.47
C TYR A 83 8.48 -7.34 14.75
N ILE A 84 7.44 -6.61 14.37
CA ILE A 84 6.04 -6.97 14.57
C ILE A 84 5.43 -7.24 13.20
N ALA A 85 4.99 -8.46 12.98
CA ALA A 85 4.22 -8.86 11.80
C ALA A 85 2.73 -8.82 12.15
N PHE A 86 1.92 -8.35 11.23
CA PHE A 86 0.46 -8.26 11.37
C PHE A 86 -0.21 -9.29 10.48
N ALA A 87 -1.14 -10.04 11.02
CA ALA A 87 -1.96 -11.00 10.29
C ALA A 87 -3.35 -11.09 10.93
N ASP A 88 -4.31 -11.55 10.14
CA ASP A 88 -5.64 -11.97 10.62
C ASP A 88 -5.63 -13.49 10.91
N ASP A 89 -6.81 -14.13 11.07
CA ASP A 89 -6.94 -15.58 11.30
C ASP A 89 -6.75 -16.41 10.00
N ASP A 90 -5.87 -15.95 9.14
CA ASP A 90 -5.47 -16.51 7.86
C ASP A 90 -4.23 -17.42 7.97
N THR A 91 -3.56 -17.73 6.86
CA THR A 91 -2.38 -18.59 6.85
C THR A 91 -1.18 -17.91 6.19
N VAL A 92 0.02 -18.31 6.63
CA VAL A 92 1.30 -17.84 6.07
C VAL A 92 2.04 -18.98 5.39
N ALA A 93 2.79 -18.67 4.32
CA ALA A 93 3.64 -19.64 3.63
C ALA A 93 4.74 -20.18 4.57
N GLU A 94 5.16 -21.44 4.42
CA GLU A 94 6.15 -22.10 5.31
C GLU A 94 7.48 -21.34 5.41
N GLU A 95 7.87 -20.62 4.36
CA GLU A 95 9.09 -19.82 4.31
C GLU A 95 8.89 -18.33 4.67
N ALA A 96 7.69 -17.89 5.02
CA ALA A 96 7.38 -16.49 5.24
C ALA A 96 8.34 -15.81 6.23
N PHE A 97 8.51 -16.40 7.40
CA PHE A 97 9.41 -15.84 8.43
C PHE A 97 10.87 -15.91 8.05
N TYR A 98 11.28 -16.94 7.30
CA TYR A 98 12.63 -17.02 6.77
C TYR A 98 12.91 -15.89 5.77
N GLN A 99 11.99 -15.64 4.85
CA GLN A 99 12.14 -14.56 3.85
C GLN A 99 12.17 -13.20 4.54
N MET A 100 11.31 -12.95 5.52
CA MET A 100 11.33 -11.71 6.32
C MET A 100 12.65 -11.55 7.09
N ALA A 101 13.12 -12.60 7.78
CA ALA A 101 14.39 -12.57 8.52
C ALA A 101 15.59 -12.37 7.59
N LYS A 102 15.57 -12.97 6.39
CA LYS A 102 16.58 -12.78 5.36
C LYS A 102 16.63 -11.33 4.89
N GLU A 103 15.47 -10.73 4.56
CA GLU A 103 15.38 -9.33 4.13
C GLU A 103 15.89 -8.39 5.24
N ILE A 104 15.50 -8.60 6.49
CA ILE A 104 16.00 -7.85 7.65
C ILE A 104 17.53 -7.96 7.79
N SER A 105 18.10 -9.16 7.56
CA SER A 105 19.53 -9.36 7.66
C SER A 105 20.32 -8.69 6.54
N GLN A 106 19.75 -8.61 5.34
CA GLN A 106 20.35 -7.95 4.18
C GLN A 106 20.17 -6.43 4.23
N HIS A 107 19.09 -5.97 4.85
CA HIS A 107 18.68 -4.58 4.95
C HIS A 107 18.32 -4.21 6.40
N PRO A 108 19.32 -4.12 7.31
CA PRO A 108 19.08 -3.84 8.73
C PRO A 108 18.49 -2.44 8.98
N GLU A 109 18.62 -1.54 8.00
CA GLU A 109 17.99 -0.22 7.99
C GLU A 109 16.47 -0.27 7.71
N ALA A 110 15.94 -1.38 7.19
CA ALA A 110 14.53 -1.49 6.86
C ALA A 110 13.66 -1.31 8.10
N ASP A 111 12.70 -0.42 7.98
CA ASP A 111 11.74 -0.09 9.04
C ASP A 111 10.37 -0.78 8.79
N LEU A 112 10.00 -1.00 7.51
CA LEU A 112 8.78 -1.69 7.10
C LEU A 112 9.07 -2.64 5.94
N ILE A 113 8.54 -3.86 6.00
CA ILE A 113 8.71 -4.89 4.96
C ILE A 113 7.35 -5.49 4.67
N TYR A 114 7.01 -5.70 3.40
CA TYR A 114 5.77 -6.35 2.99
C TYR A 114 6.01 -7.37 1.87
N SER A 115 5.05 -8.25 1.68
CA SER A 115 5.12 -9.30 0.65
C SER A 115 3.88 -9.30 -0.24
N ASP A 116 3.96 -10.08 -1.32
CA ASP A 116 2.80 -10.46 -2.12
C ASP A 116 1.87 -11.39 -1.34
N GLU A 117 0.64 -11.52 -1.81
CA GLU A 117 -0.41 -12.34 -1.20
C GLU A 117 -1.27 -13.02 -2.26
N ASP A 118 -2.08 -13.98 -1.84
CA ASP A 118 -3.15 -14.55 -2.66
C ASP A 118 -4.36 -14.93 -1.80
N ILE A 119 -5.38 -15.48 -2.44
CA ILE A 119 -6.55 -15.99 -1.75
C ILE A 119 -6.49 -17.52 -1.73
N ILE A 120 -6.85 -18.12 -0.59
CA ILE A 120 -7.04 -19.56 -0.44
C ILE A 120 -8.51 -19.88 -0.18
N ASP A 121 -9.08 -20.81 -0.95
CA ASP A 121 -10.44 -21.28 -0.75
C ASP A 121 -10.54 -22.30 0.41
N ILE A 122 -11.76 -22.72 0.76
CA ILE A 122 -12.01 -23.71 1.81
C ILE A 122 -11.42 -25.09 1.52
N ARG A 123 -11.00 -25.36 0.26
CA ARG A 123 -10.39 -26.63 -0.18
C ARG A 123 -8.87 -26.55 -0.18
N GLY A 124 -8.29 -25.38 0.12
CA GLY A 124 -6.86 -25.12 0.06
C GLY A 124 -6.32 -24.76 -1.32
N ASN A 125 -7.19 -24.47 -2.31
CA ASN A 125 -6.72 -24.00 -3.61
C ASN A 125 -6.33 -22.53 -3.55
N ARG A 126 -5.17 -22.19 -4.11
CA ARG A 126 -4.68 -20.82 -4.20
C ARG A 126 -5.26 -20.14 -5.44
N LEU A 127 -5.83 -18.96 -5.25
CA LEU A 127 -6.57 -18.19 -6.24
C LEU A 127 -6.12 -16.71 -6.20
N PHE A 128 -6.30 -16.01 -7.30
CA PHE A 128 -6.16 -14.55 -7.39
C PHE A 128 -4.85 -14.02 -6.77
N PRO A 129 -3.65 -14.41 -7.30
CA PRO A 129 -2.39 -13.87 -6.81
C PRO A 129 -2.36 -12.34 -7.00
N HIS A 130 -1.98 -11.64 -5.94
CA HIS A 130 -1.79 -10.19 -5.93
C HIS A 130 -0.29 -9.90 -5.83
N PHE A 131 0.32 -9.60 -6.97
CA PHE A 131 1.71 -9.17 -7.09
C PHE A 131 1.76 -7.65 -6.89
N LYS A 132 2.45 -7.23 -5.85
CA LYS A 132 2.52 -5.84 -5.44
C LYS A 132 3.73 -5.14 -6.07
N PRO A 133 3.68 -3.84 -6.36
CA PRO A 133 4.87 -3.08 -6.76
C PRO A 133 5.81 -2.86 -5.56
N ASP A 134 7.04 -2.46 -5.83
CA ASP A 134 7.88 -1.80 -4.83
C ASP A 134 7.17 -0.57 -4.28
N PHE A 135 7.62 -0.08 -3.12
CA PHE A 135 6.90 0.98 -2.42
C PHE A 135 6.65 2.21 -3.29
N ASN A 136 5.37 2.54 -3.40
CA ASN A 136 4.89 3.70 -4.15
C ASN A 136 3.90 4.48 -3.26
N PRO A 137 4.27 5.66 -2.76
CA PRO A 137 3.44 6.45 -1.88
C PRO A 137 2.15 6.94 -2.56
N ASP A 138 2.20 7.29 -3.85
CA ASP A 138 1.01 7.75 -4.57
C ASP A 138 0.00 6.61 -4.75
N TYR A 139 0.49 5.40 -5.02
CA TYR A 139 -0.38 4.23 -5.12
C TYR A 139 -0.97 3.85 -3.76
N LEU A 140 -0.19 3.95 -2.67
CA LEU A 140 -0.73 3.74 -1.32
C LEU A 140 -1.84 4.74 -1.00
N CYS A 141 -1.74 5.99 -1.45
CA CYS A 141 -2.80 6.99 -1.32
C CYS A 141 -4.04 6.72 -2.20
N CYS A 142 -4.01 5.76 -3.10
CA CYS A 142 -5.18 5.33 -3.86
C CYS A 142 -5.85 4.09 -3.25
N VAL A 143 -5.06 3.17 -2.72
CA VAL A 143 -5.53 1.89 -2.19
C VAL A 143 -4.50 1.32 -1.21
N ASN A 144 -4.96 0.69 -0.13
CA ASN A 144 -4.07 -0.05 0.77
C ASN A 144 -3.59 -1.34 0.10
N TYR A 145 -2.61 -1.24 -0.81
CA TYR A 145 -2.06 -2.40 -1.51
C TYR A 145 -1.05 -3.20 -0.68
N ILE A 146 -0.48 -2.60 0.38
CA ILE A 146 0.51 -3.26 1.25
C ILE A 146 -0.14 -4.39 2.05
N CYS A 147 -1.24 -4.11 2.72
CA CYS A 147 -2.11 -5.02 3.48
C CYS A 147 -1.34 -6.10 4.27
N HIS A 148 -1.37 -7.36 3.84
CA HIS A 148 -0.66 -8.50 4.45
C HIS A 148 0.29 -9.18 3.45
N LEU A 149 1.36 -9.86 3.86
CA LEU A 149 1.95 -9.84 5.18
C LEU A 149 2.81 -8.57 5.30
N VAL A 150 2.61 -7.81 6.35
CA VAL A 150 3.42 -6.63 6.65
C VAL A 150 4.16 -6.82 7.98
N VAL A 151 5.41 -6.39 8.02
CA VAL A 151 6.30 -6.45 9.17
C VAL A 151 6.85 -5.05 9.45
N VAL A 152 6.69 -4.58 10.67
CA VAL A 152 7.12 -3.25 11.10
C VAL A 152 8.17 -3.39 12.20
N LYS A 153 9.26 -2.65 12.08
CA LYS A 153 10.28 -2.57 13.12
C LYS A 153 9.69 -1.92 14.38
N ARG A 154 9.99 -2.47 15.55
CA ARG A 154 9.45 -1.95 16.83
C ARG A 154 9.74 -0.46 17.03
N THR A 155 10.91 0.00 16.65
CA THR A 155 11.26 1.42 16.75
C THR A 155 10.43 2.33 15.84
N LEU A 156 9.92 1.81 14.71
CA LEU A 156 8.96 2.53 13.88
C LEU A 156 7.58 2.49 14.54
N LEU A 157 7.13 1.33 15.04
CA LEU A 157 5.88 1.21 15.78
C LEU A 157 5.83 2.17 16.98
N ASP A 158 6.91 2.26 17.75
CA ASP A 158 6.98 3.16 18.92
C ASP A 158 6.84 4.65 18.54
N ARG A 159 7.31 5.04 17.36
CA ARG A 159 7.15 6.42 16.81
C ARG A 159 5.75 6.65 16.24
N THR A 160 5.23 5.67 15.55
CA THR A 160 3.92 5.72 14.86
C THR A 160 2.76 5.64 15.85
N GLY A 161 2.94 4.88 16.94
CA GLY A 161 1.90 4.53 17.91
C GLY A 161 1.06 3.33 17.42
N LEU A 162 0.09 2.96 18.24
CA LEU A 162 -0.77 1.79 18.04
C LEU A 162 -1.87 2.01 16.99
N LEU A 163 -2.63 0.97 16.66
CA LEU A 163 -3.83 1.07 15.84
C LEU A 163 -4.89 1.89 16.58
N ARG A 164 -5.70 2.62 15.83
CA ARG A 164 -6.66 3.60 16.36
C ARG A 164 -8.10 3.16 16.12
N PRO A 165 -8.92 2.94 17.17
CA PRO A 165 -10.30 2.44 17.04
C PRO A 165 -11.22 3.31 16.20
N GLU A 166 -10.96 4.61 16.11
CA GLU A 166 -11.74 5.54 15.29
C GLU A 166 -11.59 5.31 13.78
N TYR A 167 -10.71 4.37 13.39
CA TYR A 167 -10.47 3.93 12.00
C TYR A 167 -10.82 2.46 11.78
N ASP A 168 -11.53 1.81 12.71
CA ASP A 168 -11.93 0.41 12.56
C ASP A 168 -12.64 0.17 11.23
N GLY A 169 -12.19 -0.85 10.50
CA GLY A 169 -12.55 -1.16 9.13
C GLY A 169 -11.51 -0.75 8.09
N SER A 170 -10.63 0.23 8.42
CA SER A 170 -9.44 0.63 7.67
C SER A 170 -8.31 1.04 8.63
N GLN A 171 -8.25 0.42 9.80
CA GLN A 171 -7.28 0.68 10.86
C GLN A 171 -5.84 0.36 10.43
N ASP A 172 -5.67 -0.66 9.62
CA ASP A 172 -4.41 -1.06 8.99
C ASP A 172 -3.94 -0.01 7.98
N PHE A 173 -4.86 0.54 7.19
CA PHE A 173 -4.55 1.62 6.24
C PHE A 173 -4.11 2.89 6.96
N ASP A 174 -4.85 3.33 7.99
CA ASP A 174 -4.42 4.45 8.85
C ASP A 174 -3.05 4.20 9.46
N PHE A 175 -2.80 2.99 9.97
CA PHE A 175 -1.54 2.63 10.59
C PHE A 175 -0.38 2.68 9.58
N LEU A 176 -0.56 2.11 8.38
CA LEU A 176 0.45 2.12 7.33
C LEU A 176 0.76 3.53 6.84
N LEU A 177 -0.24 4.38 6.62
CA LEU A 177 -0.04 5.78 6.27
C LEU A 177 0.80 6.50 7.33
N ARG A 178 0.50 6.31 8.62
CA ARG A 178 1.31 6.88 9.72
C ARG A 178 2.73 6.28 9.79
N CYS A 179 2.91 5.00 9.45
CA CYS A 179 4.24 4.43 9.33
C CYS A 179 5.06 5.16 8.27
N THR A 180 4.48 5.44 7.10
CA THR A 180 5.18 6.14 6.01
C THR A 180 5.50 7.59 6.34
N GLU A 181 4.76 8.23 7.24
CA GLU A 181 5.05 9.58 7.76
C GLU A 181 6.30 9.62 8.66
N HIS A 182 6.73 8.49 9.19
CA HIS A 182 7.81 8.36 10.16
C HIS A 182 9.03 7.57 9.65
N THR A 183 9.07 7.24 8.37
CA THR A 183 10.20 6.54 7.75
C THR A 183 10.44 7.03 6.33
N ASP A 184 11.65 6.80 5.81
CA ASP A 184 12.00 7.12 4.43
C ASP A 184 11.56 5.99 3.50
N SER A 185 11.17 6.32 2.26
CA SER A 185 10.73 5.34 1.25
C SER A 185 11.76 4.23 1.00
N GLU A 186 13.05 4.54 1.09
CA GLU A 186 14.16 3.59 0.90
C GLU A 186 14.25 2.52 2.00
N LYS A 187 13.63 2.79 3.16
CA LYS A 187 13.55 1.86 4.29
C LYS A 187 12.29 1.00 4.28
N ILE A 188 11.46 1.16 3.25
CA ILE A 188 10.28 0.33 3.01
C ILE A 188 10.65 -0.67 1.93
N ARG A 189 10.60 -1.97 2.28
CA ARG A 189 11.08 -3.06 1.43
C ARG A 189 9.94 -3.96 0.98
N HIS A 190 10.00 -4.38 -0.27
CA HIS A 190 9.07 -5.35 -0.85
C HIS A 190 9.77 -6.69 -1.08
N ILE A 191 9.15 -7.77 -0.64
CA ILE A 191 9.55 -9.15 -0.98
C ILE A 191 8.61 -9.66 -2.07
N PRO A 192 9.06 -9.79 -3.34
CA PRO A 192 8.20 -10.21 -4.46
C PRO A 192 7.93 -11.72 -4.41
N LYS A 193 7.31 -12.17 -3.34
CA LYS A 193 6.89 -13.54 -3.09
C LYS A 193 5.56 -13.56 -2.38
N ILE A 194 4.70 -14.51 -2.73
CA ILE A 194 3.43 -14.74 -2.05
C ILE A 194 3.72 -15.45 -0.73
N LEU A 195 3.67 -14.69 0.37
CA LEU A 195 3.97 -15.19 1.72
C LEU A 195 2.74 -15.20 2.63
N TYR A 196 1.60 -14.71 2.16
CA TYR A 196 0.34 -14.63 2.90
C TYR A 196 -0.81 -15.16 2.04
N HIS A 197 -1.75 -15.88 2.67
CA HIS A 197 -2.88 -16.50 2.02
C HIS A 197 -4.17 -16.09 2.72
N TRP A 198 -4.89 -15.12 2.13
CA TRP A 198 -6.21 -14.71 2.60
C TRP A 198 -7.21 -15.84 2.47
N ARG A 199 -7.90 -16.14 3.53
CA ARG A 199 -8.91 -17.19 3.50
C ARG A 199 -10.27 -16.62 3.09
N SER A 200 -10.78 -17.12 1.95
CA SER A 200 -12.11 -16.74 1.47
C SER A 200 -13.17 -17.58 2.18
N HIS A 201 -14.02 -16.92 2.99
CA HIS A 201 -15.22 -17.50 3.60
C HIS A 201 -16.36 -16.47 3.63
N GLU A 202 -17.60 -16.92 3.88
CA GLU A 202 -18.74 -16.01 4.05
C GLU A 202 -18.46 -15.01 5.18
N GLY A 203 -18.60 -13.69 4.89
CA GLY A 203 -18.32 -12.60 5.83
C GLY A 203 -16.86 -12.12 5.88
N SER A 204 -15.94 -12.75 5.13
CA SER A 204 -14.58 -12.22 4.97
C SER A 204 -14.58 -11.00 4.04
N THR A 205 -13.64 -10.07 4.24
CA THR A 205 -13.45 -8.90 3.36
C THR A 205 -13.07 -9.32 1.92
N ALA A 206 -12.43 -10.49 1.79
CA ALA A 206 -12.13 -11.10 0.50
C ALA A 206 -13.38 -11.61 -0.27
N GLY A 207 -14.54 -11.73 0.40
CA GLY A 207 -15.77 -12.27 -0.21
C GLY A 207 -16.64 -11.21 -0.89
N ASN A 208 -16.94 -10.10 -0.24
CA ASN A 208 -17.74 -9.01 -0.80
C ASN A 208 -17.40 -7.67 -0.11
N PRO A 209 -16.61 -6.82 -0.76
CA PRO A 209 -16.22 -5.50 -0.21
C PRO A 209 -17.41 -4.56 0.03
N ASP A 210 -18.52 -4.71 -0.70
CA ASP A 210 -19.70 -3.84 -0.59
C ASP A 210 -20.49 -4.02 0.73
N ASP A 211 -20.20 -5.08 1.47
CA ASP A 211 -20.89 -5.38 2.74
C ASP A 211 -20.40 -4.50 3.91
N LYS A 212 -19.34 -3.66 3.71
CA LYS A 212 -18.71 -2.86 4.76
C LYS A 212 -18.60 -1.37 4.43
N PRO A 213 -19.73 -0.63 4.32
CA PRO A 213 -19.65 0.81 4.01
C PRO A 213 -18.87 1.63 5.06
N TYR A 214 -18.79 1.15 6.30
CA TYR A 214 -18.00 1.79 7.35
C TYR A 214 -16.48 1.76 7.04
N ALA A 215 -15.99 0.74 6.33
CA ALA A 215 -14.59 0.65 5.95
C ALA A 215 -14.21 1.73 4.92
N VAL A 216 -15.12 2.04 3.99
CA VAL A 216 -14.94 3.14 3.04
C VAL A 216 -14.80 4.47 3.77
N ILE A 217 -15.73 4.76 4.70
CA ILE A 217 -15.72 6.00 5.50
C ILE A 217 -14.42 6.10 6.33
N ALA A 218 -13.99 4.99 6.94
CA ALA A 218 -12.76 4.94 7.70
C ALA A 218 -11.53 5.16 6.81
N GLY A 219 -11.51 4.63 5.58
CA GLY A 219 -10.44 4.82 4.61
C GLY A 219 -10.34 6.26 4.10
N GLU A 220 -11.45 6.89 3.76
CA GLU A 220 -11.50 8.32 3.42
C GLU A 220 -10.95 9.19 4.56
N LYS A 221 -11.37 8.90 5.79
CA LYS A 221 -10.90 9.59 6.99
C LYS A 221 -9.40 9.36 7.23
N ALA A 222 -8.89 8.15 7.00
CA ALA A 222 -7.47 7.82 7.14
C ALA A 222 -6.60 8.63 6.18
N LEU A 223 -7.00 8.72 4.90
CA LEU A 223 -6.32 9.52 3.89
C LEU A 223 -6.42 11.02 4.18
N ALA A 224 -7.59 11.54 4.53
CA ALA A 224 -7.76 12.94 4.89
C ALA A 224 -6.86 13.32 6.08
N GLY A 225 -6.83 12.48 7.11
CA GLY A 225 -5.95 12.66 8.27
C GLY A 225 -4.46 12.58 7.92
N HIS A 226 -4.07 11.72 6.98
CA HIS A 226 -2.71 11.65 6.46
C HIS A 226 -2.32 12.99 5.80
N TYR A 227 -3.13 13.51 4.89
CA TYR A 227 -2.86 14.78 4.23
C TYR A 227 -2.80 15.95 5.21
N GLU A 228 -3.70 15.98 6.20
CA GLU A 228 -3.66 17.00 7.25
C GLU A 228 -2.33 16.98 8.02
N ARG A 229 -1.86 15.80 8.46
CA ARG A 229 -0.58 15.64 9.17
C ARG A 229 0.63 16.01 8.32
N MET A 230 0.56 15.74 7.01
CA MET A 230 1.60 16.09 6.04
C MET A 230 1.54 17.56 5.59
N GLY A 231 0.52 18.34 6.01
CA GLY A 231 0.32 19.73 5.59
C GLY A 231 -0.08 19.86 4.11
N ILE A 232 -0.64 18.80 3.52
CA ILE A 232 -1.07 18.76 2.12
C ILE A 232 -2.56 19.10 2.05
N LYS A 233 -2.92 20.11 1.25
CA LYS A 233 -4.32 20.45 1.00
C LYS A 233 -4.89 19.54 -0.09
N ALA A 234 -5.79 18.67 0.28
CA ALA A 234 -6.42 17.72 -0.63
C ALA A 234 -7.82 17.35 -0.16
N GLU A 235 -8.65 16.94 -1.10
CA GLU A 235 -9.97 16.36 -0.87
C GLU A 235 -9.93 14.91 -1.33
N VAL A 236 -10.47 14.00 -0.51
CA VAL A 236 -10.52 12.56 -0.80
C VAL A 236 -11.92 12.21 -1.28
N GLU A 237 -12.01 11.44 -2.34
CA GLU A 237 -13.25 10.97 -2.96
C GLU A 237 -13.22 9.44 -3.08
N TYR A 238 -14.29 8.77 -2.63
CA TYR A 238 -14.50 7.35 -2.92
C TYR A 238 -14.87 7.17 -4.41
N THR A 239 -14.16 6.28 -5.10
CA THR A 239 -14.32 6.11 -6.56
C THR A 239 -15.52 5.24 -6.98
N GLY A 240 -16.20 4.60 -6.03
CA GLY A 240 -17.19 3.56 -6.28
C GLY A 240 -16.58 2.15 -6.49
N CYS A 241 -15.26 2.02 -6.58
CA CYS A 241 -14.57 0.73 -6.48
C CYS A 241 -14.24 0.44 -5.02
N PRO A 242 -14.46 -0.78 -4.52
CA PRO A 242 -14.21 -1.11 -3.12
C PRO A 242 -12.82 -0.68 -2.64
N VAL A 243 -12.77 0.12 -1.57
CA VAL A 243 -11.58 0.65 -0.90
C VAL A 243 -10.56 1.36 -1.80
N VAL A 244 -11.02 1.87 -2.97
CA VAL A 244 -10.20 2.68 -3.89
C VAL A 244 -10.63 4.14 -3.81
N PHE A 245 -9.66 5.02 -3.60
CA PHE A 245 -9.87 6.45 -3.38
C PHE A 245 -9.19 7.28 -4.47
N ARG A 246 -9.74 8.47 -4.72
CA ARG A 246 -9.14 9.51 -5.56
C ARG A 246 -8.84 10.72 -4.71
N THR A 247 -7.65 11.27 -4.89
CA THR A 247 -7.25 12.50 -4.24
C THR A 247 -7.31 13.67 -5.21
N HIS A 248 -8.00 14.73 -4.80
CA HIS A 248 -8.03 16.01 -5.48
C HIS A 248 -7.13 16.99 -4.73
N PHE A 249 -5.91 17.18 -5.24
CA PHE A 249 -4.95 18.10 -4.65
C PHE A 249 -5.34 19.55 -4.94
N VAL A 250 -5.30 20.41 -3.92
CA VAL A 250 -5.48 21.84 -4.09
C VAL A 250 -4.17 22.46 -4.59
N ILE A 251 -4.17 22.91 -5.84
CA ILE A 251 -3.00 23.56 -6.44
C ILE A 251 -2.88 24.97 -5.88
N GLU A 252 -1.78 25.25 -5.19
CA GLU A 252 -1.48 26.58 -4.68
C GLU A 252 -0.67 27.40 -5.68
N GLY A 253 -1.08 28.65 -5.88
CA GLY A 253 -0.42 29.56 -6.83
C GLY A 253 -0.73 29.24 -8.29
N ASP A 254 0.22 29.57 -9.17
CA ASP A 254 0.13 29.36 -10.62
C ASP A 254 1.44 28.74 -11.16
N PRO A 255 1.76 27.49 -10.77
CA PRO A 255 3.00 26.84 -11.20
C PRO A 255 3.03 26.67 -12.73
N LYS A 256 4.18 26.99 -13.33
CA LYS A 256 4.38 26.81 -14.76
C LYS A 256 4.62 25.36 -15.11
N VAL A 257 3.84 24.84 -16.06
CA VAL A 257 4.00 23.49 -16.62
C VAL A 257 4.71 23.60 -17.97
N SER A 258 5.93 23.04 -18.07
CA SER A 258 6.66 22.94 -19.34
C SER A 258 6.41 21.57 -19.97
N ILE A 259 5.89 21.57 -21.20
CA ILE A 259 5.59 20.35 -21.96
C ILE A 259 6.65 20.20 -23.04
N LEU A 260 7.46 19.14 -22.93
CA LEU A 260 8.54 18.84 -23.86
C LEU A 260 8.01 17.91 -24.96
N ILE A 261 8.22 18.29 -26.22
CA ILE A 261 7.73 17.54 -27.39
C ILE A 261 8.88 17.34 -28.37
N PRO A 262 9.54 16.17 -28.39
CA PRO A 262 10.50 15.86 -29.42
C PRO A 262 9.80 15.71 -30.76
N ASN A 263 10.38 16.29 -31.81
CA ASN A 263 9.83 16.23 -33.17
C ASN A 263 10.92 16.07 -34.21
N LYS A 264 10.64 15.28 -35.25
CA LYS A 264 11.38 15.20 -36.52
C LYS A 264 10.39 15.08 -37.66
N ASP A 265 10.26 16.13 -38.49
CA ASP A 265 9.47 16.14 -39.76
C ASP A 265 7.96 15.78 -39.67
N HIS A 266 7.38 15.65 -38.44
CA HIS A 266 5.98 15.32 -38.21
C HIS A 266 5.13 16.55 -37.86
N THR A 267 5.04 17.54 -38.78
CA THR A 267 4.37 18.83 -38.57
C THR A 267 2.87 18.70 -38.30
N GLU A 268 2.19 17.78 -39.01
CA GLU A 268 0.73 17.57 -38.80
C GLU A 268 0.42 17.03 -37.40
N ASP A 269 1.19 16.05 -36.93
CA ASP A 269 0.98 15.47 -35.59
C ASP A 269 1.38 16.45 -34.51
N LEU A 270 2.47 17.19 -34.72
CA LEU A 270 2.87 18.26 -33.80
C LEU A 270 1.77 19.35 -33.72
N ASN A 271 1.19 19.74 -34.85
CA ASN A 271 0.09 20.72 -34.86
C ASN A 271 -1.14 20.21 -34.10
N LYS A 272 -1.54 18.95 -34.30
CA LYS A 272 -2.64 18.33 -33.53
C LYS A 272 -2.34 18.29 -32.05
N CYS A 273 -1.10 17.93 -31.68
CA CYS A 273 -0.65 17.88 -30.29
C CYS A 273 -0.73 19.27 -29.63
N VAL A 274 -0.08 20.28 -30.21
CA VAL A 274 -0.04 21.65 -29.67
C VAL A 274 -1.44 22.26 -29.58
N THR A 275 -2.23 22.16 -30.64
CA THR A 275 -3.60 22.69 -30.67
C THR A 275 -4.50 21.97 -29.64
N SER A 276 -4.33 20.69 -29.44
CA SER A 276 -5.05 19.90 -28.40
C SER A 276 -4.67 20.37 -27.00
N ILE A 277 -3.39 20.52 -26.70
CA ILE A 277 -2.89 21.00 -25.42
C ILE A 277 -3.48 22.37 -25.12
N LEU A 278 -3.31 23.32 -26.03
CA LEU A 278 -3.75 24.69 -25.81
C LEU A 278 -5.28 24.86 -25.78
N GLY A 279 -6.00 24.04 -26.55
CA GLY A 279 -7.46 24.10 -26.65
C GLY A 279 -8.20 23.37 -25.54
N LYS A 280 -7.66 22.25 -25.06
CA LYS A 280 -8.34 21.36 -24.09
C LYS A 280 -7.88 21.52 -22.66
N SER A 281 -6.63 22.00 -22.42
CA SER A 281 -6.11 22.15 -21.07
C SER A 281 -6.85 23.26 -20.32
N THR A 282 -7.31 22.95 -19.13
CA THR A 282 -7.90 23.92 -18.20
C THR A 282 -6.83 24.80 -17.56
N TRP A 283 -5.66 24.24 -17.27
CA TRP A 283 -4.49 24.95 -16.76
C TRP A 283 -3.90 25.85 -17.85
N LYS A 284 -3.61 27.12 -17.55
CA LYS A 284 -3.20 28.11 -18.57
C LYS A 284 -1.74 28.51 -18.50
N ASN A 285 -1.07 28.37 -17.35
CA ASN A 285 0.35 28.63 -17.22
C ASN A 285 1.19 27.49 -17.79
N ILE A 286 1.12 27.34 -19.13
CA ILE A 286 1.78 26.27 -19.89
C ILE A 286 2.86 26.89 -20.77
N GLN A 287 4.01 26.23 -20.81
CA GLN A 287 5.06 26.45 -21.81
C GLN A 287 5.20 25.17 -22.65
N ILE A 288 5.22 25.30 -23.96
CA ILE A 288 5.48 24.22 -24.89
C ILE A 288 6.91 24.37 -25.42
N ILE A 289 7.74 23.36 -25.26
CA ILE A 289 9.10 23.32 -25.79
C ILE A 289 9.16 22.20 -26.81
N VAL A 290 9.18 22.56 -28.08
CA VAL A 290 9.40 21.61 -29.17
C VAL A 290 10.91 21.38 -29.32
N ILE A 291 11.34 20.14 -29.23
CA ILE A 291 12.75 19.77 -29.38
C ILE A 291 12.93 19.22 -30.79
N GLU A 292 13.47 20.08 -31.65
CA GLU A 292 13.85 19.73 -33.01
C GLU A 292 15.05 18.78 -32.99
N ASN A 293 14.94 17.64 -33.65
CA ASN A 293 16.01 16.66 -33.72
C ASN A 293 16.19 16.10 -35.14
N ASN A 294 17.11 16.73 -35.89
CA ASN A 294 17.53 16.30 -37.23
C ASN A 294 16.39 16.22 -38.28
N SER A 295 15.47 17.19 -38.30
CA SER A 295 14.52 17.35 -39.39
C SER A 295 15.22 17.67 -40.71
N GLU A 296 14.66 17.15 -41.80
CA GLU A 296 15.26 17.26 -43.14
C GLU A 296 14.39 18.09 -44.10
N LYS A 297 13.08 18.28 -43.73
CA LYS A 297 12.11 18.95 -44.57
C LYS A 297 12.07 20.44 -44.30
N GLU A 298 12.21 21.27 -45.34
CA GLU A 298 12.10 22.72 -45.26
C GLU A 298 10.75 23.18 -44.67
N GLU A 299 9.64 22.47 -44.98
CA GLU A 299 8.33 22.73 -44.44
C GLU A 299 8.26 22.62 -42.91
N THR A 300 9.12 21.80 -42.30
CA THR A 300 9.17 21.63 -40.84
C THR A 300 9.73 22.88 -40.17
N PHE A 301 10.79 23.44 -40.70
CA PHE A 301 11.41 24.68 -40.17
C PHE A 301 10.48 25.88 -40.36
N HIS A 302 9.80 25.96 -41.50
CA HIS A 302 8.80 27.00 -41.72
C HIS A 302 7.64 26.87 -40.70
N TYR A 303 7.16 25.66 -40.45
CA TYR A 303 6.15 25.42 -39.42
C TYR A 303 6.61 25.84 -38.02
N TYR A 304 7.85 25.58 -37.64
CA TYR A 304 8.40 26.02 -36.36
C TYR A 304 8.37 27.54 -36.19
N GLU A 305 8.75 28.27 -37.22
CA GLU A 305 8.67 29.75 -37.20
C GLU A 305 7.24 30.25 -37.06
N GLU A 306 6.29 29.62 -37.76
CA GLU A 306 4.88 29.96 -37.64
C GLU A 306 4.33 29.61 -36.25
N LEU A 307 4.73 28.48 -35.68
CA LEU A 307 4.34 28.01 -34.36
C LEU A 307 4.71 29.03 -33.27
N GLU A 308 5.97 29.51 -33.27
CA GLU A 308 6.44 30.50 -32.29
C GLU A 308 5.76 31.86 -32.46
N LYS A 309 5.50 32.27 -33.70
CA LYS A 309 4.76 33.52 -33.99
C LYS A 309 3.29 33.46 -33.52
N ARG A 310 2.66 32.28 -33.70
CA ARG A 310 1.25 32.08 -33.39
C ARG A 310 0.98 31.86 -31.91
N TYR A 311 1.91 31.19 -31.22
CA TYR A 311 1.75 30.81 -29.82
C TYR A 311 2.96 31.27 -28.98
N PRO A 312 2.86 32.45 -28.31
CA PRO A 312 3.97 33.01 -27.52
C PRO A 312 4.50 32.08 -26.41
N GLN A 313 3.70 31.11 -25.98
CA GLN A 313 4.09 30.10 -24.99
C GLN A 313 4.80 28.88 -25.61
N ALA A 314 4.90 28.81 -26.94
CA ALA A 314 5.66 27.77 -27.64
C ALA A 314 7.08 28.28 -27.96
N LYS A 315 8.06 27.41 -27.81
CA LYS A 315 9.45 27.63 -28.15
C LYS A 315 10.02 26.41 -28.82
N VAL A 316 10.82 26.61 -29.84
CA VAL A 316 11.58 25.53 -30.50
C VAL A 316 13.04 25.60 -30.07
N VAL A 317 13.61 24.47 -29.70
CA VAL A 317 15.02 24.31 -29.37
C VAL A 317 15.61 23.15 -30.17
N THR A 318 16.84 23.27 -30.65
CA THR A 318 17.50 22.25 -31.46
C THR A 318 18.32 21.32 -30.58
N TRP A 319 18.19 20.03 -30.79
CA TRP A 319 19.08 19.00 -30.29
C TRP A 319 19.92 18.43 -31.43
N ASP A 320 21.20 18.79 -31.46
CA ASP A 320 22.11 18.41 -32.55
C ASP A 320 22.70 17.00 -32.43
N GLY A 321 22.36 16.28 -31.38
CA GLY A 321 22.82 14.92 -31.13
C GLY A 321 22.03 13.85 -31.91
N PRO A 322 22.53 12.61 -31.95
CA PRO A 322 21.72 11.49 -32.46
C PRO A 322 20.46 11.31 -31.63
N PHE A 323 19.39 10.80 -32.25
CA PHE A 323 18.14 10.55 -31.55
C PHE A 323 18.38 9.62 -30.35
N ASN A 324 18.06 10.11 -29.17
CA ASN A 324 18.03 9.35 -27.93
C ASN A 324 16.92 9.93 -27.05
N TYR A 325 15.81 9.20 -26.94
CA TYR A 325 14.62 9.69 -26.26
C TYR A 325 14.88 10.11 -24.79
N SER A 326 15.77 9.39 -24.11
CA SER A 326 16.11 9.69 -22.71
C SER A 326 17.12 10.86 -22.55
N ALA A 327 17.80 11.24 -23.62
CA ALA A 327 18.77 12.35 -23.60
C ALA A 327 18.15 13.68 -24.08
N ILE A 328 17.12 13.59 -24.90
CA ILE A 328 16.30 14.71 -25.37
C ILE A 328 15.37 15.17 -24.25
#